data_83e17fffee3853e0a20c7371d015d2ce
#
_entry.id   83e17fffee3853e0a20c7371d015d2ce
#
_cell.length_a   1.000
_cell.length_b   1.000
_cell.length_c   1.000
_cell.angle_alpha   90.00
_cell.angle_beta   90.00
_cell.angle_gamma   90.00
#
_symmetry.space_group_name_H-M   'P 1'
#
loop_
_entity.id
_entity.type
_entity.pdbx_description
1 polymer ?
#
loop_
_entity_poly.entity_id
_entity_poly.type
_entity_poly.pdbx_seq_one_letter_code
_entity_poly.pdbx_strand_id
1 'polypeptide(L)'
;MALLIPDSLRSNRVFPATVRRVAGALGTSLDNDVTVWYEPMFDRTDTRPDLVVLDPRYGVVVIELLKGADKSQLLGVVNGELRIASDGQEHSIPSPLIRADQFAASLRAALSAHPTLSKVPVGALAVFTNQTRESADAKRVGTVVDLDRCLFKPDLDLALSESDPAPMLRAFARAAGGALSTPLTDEALALLRGIIHPETIVNPRPTQGALFSAAAIDGDEVKVMDRKQERMAKSLGSGHRVIRGVAGSGKTLVLVSRARLLSQMLPNQKILVTCFTRSLASQLRKQLDDCPNVDVRNLDKVMDQAMRDAGVPHPGYGGGSIPVAKAALDALDKKEGPRFRAVLVDEAQDFDPEALQFCVRLLEASAPDEQDLIIVADSAQNIFKKNFRWKDAGVNAVGRTQVLRTNYRNTKQILAFAYAFLTADLSIEVQTTLDPDDDIGIIPAEASNRSGDEPRVVSAGDVADEVAKTVAAVQDYYGTRSASRSIAVLYGEQPYGRESFARSLSVALEKAELPHFWVTDPDEKNNRDLAGETDAPIVLSTVHSAKGLEFPAVVGCGFGARADLVTARKLAYVGMTRAVNDLTVVVGSDSPFRADLLGDHASGGTPA
;
A
#
# COMPACT_ATOMS: atom_id res chain seq x y z
N MET A 1 7.19 -23.16 -5.99
CA MET A 1 8.08 -22.20 -6.69
C MET A 1 8.28 -20.96 -5.85
N ALA A 2 9.51 -20.47 -5.75
CA ALA A 2 9.82 -19.25 -5.01
C ALA A 2 9.06 -18.02 -5.57
N LEU A 3 8.77 -17.06 -4.70
CA LEU A 3 8.21 -15.77 -5.08
C LEU A 3 9.32 -14.89 -5.68
N LEU A 4 9.27 -14.65 -6.98
CA LEU A 4 10.18 -13.73 -7.67
C LEU A 4 9.62 -12.31 -7.62
N ILE A 5 10.48 -11.33 -7.39
CA ILE A 5 10.14 -9.92 -7.31
C ILE A 5 11.05 -9.11 -8.23
N PRO A 6 10.52 -8.60 -9.35
CA PRO A 6 9.13 -8.75 -9.84
C PRO A 6 8.84 -10.15 -10.41
N ASP A 7 7.57 -10.57 -10.41
CA ASP A 7 7.14 -11.88 -10.93
C ASP A 7 7.55 -12.11 -12.40
N SER A 8 7.62 -11.04 -13.18
CA SER A 8 8.06 -11.08 -14.58
C SER A 8 9.58 -11.28 -14.76
N LEU A 9 10.34 -11.39 -13.67
CA LEU A 9 11.81 -11.43 -13.68
C LEU A 9 12.38 -12.53 -14.59
N ARG A 10 11.73 -13.70 -14.68
CA ARG A 10 12.16 -14.82 -15.54
C ARG A 10 11.70 -14.70 -16.99
N SER A 11 10.64 -13.96 -17.29
CA SER A 11 9.97 -13.95 -18.60
C SER A 11 10.13 -12.66 -19.39
N ASN A 12 10.28 -11.53 -18.72
CA ASN A 12 10.35 -10.23 -19.36
C ASN A 12 11.75 -9.94 -19.92
N ARG A 13 11.83 -9.64 -21.22
CA ARG A 13 13.08 -9.36 -21.94
C ARG A 13 13.75 -8.03 -21.55
N VAL A 14 13.10 -7.19 -20.76
CA VAL A 14 13.71 -5.97 -20.18
C VAL A 14 14.85 -6.33 -19.24
N PHE A 15 14.76 -7.48 -18.54
CA PHE A 15 15.84 -7.94 -17.66
C PHE A 15 16.95 -8.66 -18.45
N PRO A 16 18.23 -8.51 -18.05
CA PRO A 16 19.35 -9.22 -18.65
C PRO A 16 19.10 -10.74 -18.73
N ALA A 17 19.53 -11.39 -19.80
CA ALA A 17 19.33 -12.84 -19.99
C ALA A 17 19.96 -13.65 -18.87
N THR A 18 21.11 -13.21 -18.34
CA THR A 18 21.78 -13.81 -17.17
C THR A 18 20.91 -13.77 -15.91
N VAL A 19 20.30 -12.62 -15.62
CA VAL A 19 19.38 -12.45 -14.47
C VAL A 19 18.15 -13.34 -14.64
N ARG A 20 17.53 -13.35 -15.82
CA ARG A 20 16.36 -14.19 -16.11
C ARG A 20 16.63 -15.68 -15.93
N ARG A 21 17.82 -16.13 -16.35
CA ARG A 21 18.25 -17.52 -16.20
C ARG A 21 18.41 -17.90 -14.73
N VAL A 22 19.11 -17.07 -13.93
CA VAL A 22 19.28 -17.31 -12.50
C VAL A 22 17.95 -17.25 -11.76
N ALA A 23 17.11 -16.25 -12.03
CA ALA A 23 15.78 -16.14 -11.45
C ALA A 23 14.88 -17.35 -11.80
N GLY A 24 14.99 -17.85 -13.04
CA GLY A 24 14.32 -19.08 -13.45
C GLY A 24 14.76 -20.29 -12.62
N ALA A 25 16.07 -20.50 -12.49
CA ALA A 25 16.64 -21.58 -11.70
C ALA A 25 16.26 -21.49 -10.20
N LEU A 26 16.30 -20.29 -9.62
CA LEU A 26 15.85 -20.06 -8.24
C LEU A 26 14.35 -20.34 -8.09
N GLY A 27 13.55 -19.87 -9.05
CA GLY A 27 12.09 -20.05 -9.03
C GLY A 27 11.67 -21.52 -9.08
N THR A 28 12.38 -22.37 -9.84
CA THR A 28 12.07 -23.81 -9.96
C THR A 28 12.59 -24.62 -8.78
N SER A 29 13.77 -24.27 -8.24
CA SER A 29 14.46 -25.05 -7.22
C SER A 29 14.02 -24.75 -5.79
N LEU A 30 13.44 -23.57 -5.54
CA LEU A 30 13.12 -23.14 -4.19
C LEU A 30 11.61 -23.19 -3.91
N ASP A 31 11.26 -23.40 -2.64
CA ASP A 31 9.89 -23.58 -2.19
C ASP A 31 9.07 -22.28 -2.24
N ASN A 32 7.74 -22.41 -2.08
CA ASN A 32 6.80 -21.30 -2.09
C ASN A 32 7.04 -20.27 -0.98
N ASP A 33 7.79 -20.63 0.07
CA ASP A 33 8.07 -19.77 1.22
C ASP A 33 9.25 -18.84 0.99
N VAL A 34 10.02 -19.10 -0.07
CA VAL A 34 11.20 -18.34 -0.42
C VAL A 34 10.82 -17.11 -1.25
N THR A 35 11.44 -15.98 -0.95
CA THR A 35 11.28 -14.73 -1.70
C THR A 35 12.61 -14.32 -2.33
N VAL A 36 12.59 -13.96 -3.60
CA VAL A 36 13.75 -13.51 -4.37
C VAL A 36 13.49 -12.11 -4.92
N TRP A 37 14.32 -11.14 -4.56
CA TRP A 37 14.27 -9.76 -5.08
C TRP A 37 15.38 -9.53 -6.10
N TYR A 38 15.06 -8.80 -7.14
CA TYR A 38 16.02 -8.22 -8.09
C TYR A 38 16.31 -6.78 -7.70
N GLU A 39 17.58 -6.43 -7.54
CA GLU A 39 18.08 -5.09 -7.17
C GLU A 39 17.28 -4.44 -6.02
N PRO A 40 17.12 -5.11 -4.85
CA PRO A 40 16.36 -4.55 -3.74
C PRO A 40 17.04 -3.31 -3.15
N MET A 41 16.23 -2.38 -2.66
CA MET A 41 16.69 -1.13 -2.04
C MET A 41 16.67 -1.27 -0.52
N PHE A 42 17.65 -1.87 0.11
CA PHE A 42 17.73 -1.90 1.57
C PHE A 42 18.65 -0.81 2.17
N ASP A 43 19.39 -0.12 1.33
CA ASP A 43 20.22 1.03 1.69
C ASP A 43 19.97 2.18 0.68
N ARG A 44 20.15 3.44 1.14
CA ARG A 44 19.99 4.63 0.30
C ARG A 44 21.18 4.88 -0.64
N THR A 45 22.08 3.90 -0.77
CA THR A 45 23.21 3.97 -1.69
C THR A 45 22.76 3.64 -3.12
N ASP A 46 23.41 4.26 -4.11
CA ASP A 46 23.13 4.00 -5.54
C ASP A 46 23.55 2.61 -6.00
N THR A 47 24.25 1.84 -5.17
CA THR A 47 24.70 0.48 -5.49
C THR A 47 23.75 -0.55 -4.89
N ARG A 48 23.23 -1.46 -5.72
CA ARG A 48 22.29 -2.52 -5.33
C ARG A 48 22.87 -3.89 -5.63
N PRO A 49 22.59 -4.91 -4.80
CA PRO A 49 22.90 -6.29 -5.15
C PRO A 49 22.05 -6.78 -6.31
N ASP A 50 22.57 -7.67 -7.14
CA ASP A 50 21.80 -8.18 -8.27
C ASP A 50 20.54 -8.95 -7.80
N LEU A 51 20.70 -9.87 -6.82
CA LEU A 51 19.57 -10.59 -6.24
C LEU A 51 19.75 -10.75 -4.72
N VAL A 52 18.65 -10.76 -4.00
CA VAL A 52 18.61 -11.17 -2.59
C VAL A 52 17.53 -12.21 -2.41
N VAL A 53 17.87 -13.28 -1.71
CA VAL A 53 16.98 -14.41 -1.43
C VAL A 53 16.74 -14.49 0.06
N LEU A 54 15.47 -14.56 0.46
CA LEU A 54 15.03 -14.84 1.83
C LEU A 54 14.42 -16.25 1.86
N ASP A 55 15.10 -17.18 2.50
CA ASP A 55 14.63 -18.54 2.74
C ASP A 55 14.40 -18.74 4.25
N PRO A 56 13.20 -19.16 4.68
CA PRO A 56 12.92 -19.40 6.10
C PRO A 56 13.89 -20.37 6.79
N ARG A 57 14.52 -21.27 6.04
CA ARG A 57 15.42 -22.32 6.55
C ARG A 57 16.88 -21.90 6.62
N TYR A 58 17.29 -20.94 5.76
CA TYR A 58 18.69 -20.54 5.60
C TYR A 58 18.95 -19.07 5.96
N GLY A 59 17.90 -18.26 6.16
CA GLY A 59 18.03 -16.82 6.37
C GLY A 59 18.12 -16.06 5.05
N VAL A 60 19.04 -15.11 4.95
CA VAL A 60 19.17 -14.23 3.78
C VAL A 60 20.44 -14.57 3.01
N VAL A 61 20.35 -14.66 1.69
CA VAL A 61 21.50 -14.87 0.79
C VAL A 61 21.54 -13.77 -0.26
N VAL A 62 22.63 -13.01 -0.27
CA VAL A 62 22.92 -11.99 -1.27
C VAL A 62 23.63 -12.63 -2.45
N ILE A 63 23.17 -12.36 -3.65
CA ILE A 63 23.70 -12.98 -4.88
C ILE A 63 24.17 -11.87 -5.83
N GLU A 64 25.40 -11.99 -6.28
CA GLU A 64 25.97 -11.16 -7.35
C GLU A 64 26.32 -12.02 -8.57
N LEU A 65 25.98 -11.53 -9.74
CA LEU A 65 26.29 -12.18 -11.01
C LEU A 65 27.58 -11.60 -11.60
N LEU A 66 28.34 -12.45 -12.25
CA LEU A 66 29.43 -11.97 -13.08
C LEU A 66 28.85 -11.11 -14.22
N LYS A 67 29.00 -9.78 -14.10
CA LYS A 67 28.46 -8.81 -15.07
C LYS A 67 29.29 -8.83 -16.35
N GLY A 68 28.61 -8.91 -17.44
CA GLY A 68 29.12 -8.86 -18.80
C GLY A 68 27.98 -9.23 -19.74
N ALA A 69 28.04 -8.76 -20.99
CA ALA A 69 27.07 -9.19 -22.01
C ALA A 69 27.02 -10.73 -22.07
N ASP A 70 25.93 -11.30 -22.56
CA ASP A 70 25.76 -12.75 -22.73
C ASP A 70 26.93 -13.45 -23.45
N LYS A 71 27.86 -12.67 -24.03
CA LYS A 71 29.06 -13.06 -24.75
C LYS A 71 30.36 -12.80 -24.00
N SER A 72 30.32 -12.32 -22.74
CA SER A 72 31.57 -12.07 -22.00
C SER A 72 32.30 -13.38 -21.69
N GLN A 73 33.57 -13.41 -22.04
CA GLN A 73 34.45 -14.55 -21.81
C GLN A 73 35.37 -14.25 -20.62
N LEU A 74 35.36 -15.10 -19.62
CA LEU A 74 36.32 -15.05 -18.53
C LEU A 74 37.70 -15.48 -19.07
N LEU A 75 38.72 -14.63 -18.93
CA LEU A 75 40.08 -14.87 -19.42
C LEU A 75 41.01 -15.42 -18.34
N GLY A 76 40.85 -15.00 -17.10
CA GLY A 76 41.69 -15.41 -15.97
C GLY A 76 41.70 -14.41 -14.83
N VAL A 77 42.77 -14.41 -14.04
CA VAL A 77 42.99 -13.53 -12.89
C VAL A 77 44.28 -12.73 -13.12
N VAL A 78 44.21 -11.39 -12.93
CA VAL A 78 45.37 -10.50 -13.00
C VAL A 78 45.27 -9.48 -11.84
N ASN A 79 46.35 -9.34 -11.08
CA ASN A 79 46.45 -8.40 -9.96
C ASN A 79 45.31 -8.54 -8.91
N GLY A 80 44.78 -9.75 -8.68
CA GLY A 80 43.71 -10.00 -7.73
C GLY A 80 42.29 -9.70 -8.26
N GLU A 81 42.16 -9.35 -9.54
CA GLU A 81 40.89 -9.09 -10.21
C GLU A 81 40.61 -10.11 -11.32
N LEU A 82 39.33 -10.30 -11.62
CA LEU A 82 38.89 -11.12 -12.75
C LEU A 82 39.07 -10.34 -14.07
N ARG A 83 39.74 -10.94 -15.02
CA ARG A 83 39.89 -10.41 -16.37
C ARG A 83 38.83 -11.01 -17.29
N ILE A 84 38.02 -10.17 -17.88
CA ILE A 84 36.92 -10.56 -18.77
C ILE A 84 37.09 -9.86 -20.13
N ALA A 85 36.69 -10.55 -21.21
CA ALA A 85 36.50 -9.94 -22.51
C ALA A 85 35.01 -9.73 -22.76
N SER A 86 34.60 -8.50 -23.08
CA SER A 86 33.23 -8.13 -23.44
C SER A 86 33.29 -7.17 -24.63
N ASP A 87 32.49 -7.45 -25.65
CA ASP A 87 32.39 -6.61 -26.86
C ASP A 87 33.74 -6.33 -27.53
N GLY A 88 34.66 -7.32 -27.46
CA GLY A 88 35.99 -7.22 -28.06
C GLY A 88 37.03 -6.41 -27.25
N GLN A 89 36.66 -5.94 -26.06
CA GLN A 89 37.56 -5.26 -25.13
C GLN A 89 37.78 -6.09 -23.87
N GLU A 90 38.97 -6.01 -23.32
CA GLU A 90 39.33 -6.67 -22.06
C GLU A 90 39.21 -5.68 -20.89
N HIS A 91 38.58 -6.12 -19.84
CA HIS A 91 38.39 -5.35 -18.61
C HIS A 91 38.81 -6.18 -17.38
N SER A 92 39.38 -5.49 -16.38
CA SER A 92 39.51 -6.06 -15.03
C SER A 92 38.35 -5.63 -14.17
N ILE A 93 37.73 -6.58 -13.47
CA ILE A 93 36.62 -6.33 -12.56
C ILE A 93 36.87 -7.00 -11.23
N PRO A 94 36.41 -6.42 -10.11
CA PRO A 94 36.44 -7.11 -8.82
C PRO A 94 35.57 -8.36 -8.86
N SER A 95 35.90 -9.33 -8.03
CA SER A 95 35.11 -10.55 -7.89
C SER A 95 33.66 -10.22 -7.50
N PRO A 96 32.64 -10.83 -8.14
CA PRO A 96 31.26 -10.66 -7.73
C PRO A 96 31.02 -11.11 -6.28
N LEU A 97 31.79 -12.09 -5.77
CA LEU A 97 31.68 -12.52 -4.38
C LEU A 97 32.09 -11.43 -3.38
N ILE A 98 33.10 -10.60 -3.72
CA ILE A 98 33.49 -9.46 -2.88
C ILE A 98 32.34 -8.46 -2.75
N ARG A 99 31.65 -8.16 -3.84
CA ARG A 99 30.47 -7.28 -3.81
C ARG A 99 29.32 -7.90 -3.01
N ALA A 100 29.05 -9.18 -3.22
CA ALA A 100 28.02 -9.89 -2.45
C ALA A 100 28.34 -9.87 -0.94
N ASP A 101 29.61 -10.07 -0.55
CA ASP A 101 30.05 -10.01 0.85
C ASP A 101 29.91 -8.59 1.45
N GLN A 102 30.20 -7.53 0.68
CA GLN A 102 29.99 -6.13 1.11
C GLN A 102 28.50 -5.87 1.40
N PHE A 103 27.61 -6.26 0.49
CA PHE A 103 26.17 -6.12 0.71
C PHE A 103 25.67 -6.96 1.88
N ALA A 104 26.14 -8.19 2.01
CA ALA A 104 25.81 -9.05 3.14
C ALA A 104 26.28 -8.45 4.48
N ALA A 105 27.44 -7.80 4.52
CA ALA A 105 27.94 -7.10 5.70
C ALA A 105 27.06 -5.89 6.06
N SER A 106 26.68 -5.07 5.09
CA SER A 106 25.78 -3.93 5.29
C SER A 106 24.41 -4.39 5.80
N LEU A 107 23.87 -5.47 5.24
CA LEU A 107 22.61 -6.02 5.69
C LEU A 107 22.71 -6.59 7.11
N ARG A 108 23.78 -7.32 7.46
CA ARG A 108 24.02 -7.80 8.83
C ARG A 108 24.06 -6.63 9.83
N ALA A 109 24.72 -5.54 9.47
CA ALA A 109 24.76 -4.34 10.31
C ALA A 109 23.35 -3.76 10.53
N ALA A 110 22.53 -3.69 9.48
CA ALA A 110 21.14 -3.24 9.59
C ALA A 110 20.29 -4.17 10.47
N LEU A 111 20.45 -5.50 10.31
CA LEU A 111 19.71 -6.49 11.10
C LEU A 111 20.13 -6.52 12.58
N SER A 112 21.40 -6.21 12.87
CA SER A 112 21.91 -6.19 14.25
C SER A 112 21.25 -5.14 15.15
N ALA A 113 20.66 -4.11 14.57
CA ALA A 113 19.87 -3.11 15.27
C ALA A 113 18.52 -3.65 15.81
N HIS A 114 18.08 -4.82 15.31
CA HIS A 114 16.81 -5.44 15.70
C HIS A 114 17.05 -6.68 16.56
N PRO A 115 16.62 -6.71 17.84
CA PRO A 115 16.89 -7.84 18.73
C PRO A 115 16.44 -9.19 18.20
N THR A 116 15.29 -9.25 17.53
CA THR A 116 14.71 -10.47 16.95
C THR A 116 15.44 -10.95 15.70
N LEU A 117 16.15 -10.06 14.99
CA LEU A 117 16.79 -10.35 13.70
C LEU A 117 18.31 -10.46 13.80
N SER A 118 18.92 -10.10 14.92
CA SER A 118 20.37 -10.06 15.10
C SER A 118 21.07 -11.40 14.90
N LYS A 119 20.33 -12.51 15.04
CA LYS A 119 20.82 -13.89 14.86
C LYS A 119 20.50 -14.50 13.50
N VAL A 120 19.82 -13.75 12.62
CA VAL A 120 19.47 -14.25 11.28
C VAL A 120 20.75 -14.36 10.44
N PRO A 121 21.03 -15.53 9.87
CA PRO A 121 22.18 -15.69 8.98
C PRO A 121 22.03 -14.83 7.72
N VAL A 122 23.13 -14.19 7.32
CA VAL A 122 23.20 -13.45 6.05
C VAL A 122 24.42 -13.95 5.30
N GLY A 123 24.19 -14.68 4.22
CA GLY A 123 25.24 -15.24 3.37
C GLY A 123 25.44 -14.46 2.08
N ALA A 124 26.50 -14.82 1.35
CA ALA A 124 26.80 -14.25 0.05
C ALA A 124 27.19 -15.34 -0.95
N LEU A 125 26.72 -15.22 -2.18
CA LEU A 125 26.97 -16.13 -3.31
C LEU A 125 27.35 -15.35 -4.56
N ALA A 126 28.24 -15.90 -5.38
CA ALA A 126 28.51 -15.44 -6.73
C ALA A 126 27.93 -16.42 -7.77
N VAL A 127 27.51 -15.90 -8.93
CA VAL A 127 26.99 -16.74 -10.02
C VAL A 127 27.74 -16.47 -11.32
N PHE A 128 28.30 -17.54 -11.88
CA PHE A 128 29.02 -17.58 -13.14
C PHE A 128 28.14 -18.26 -14.21
N THR A 129 27.23 -17.54 -14.81
CA THR A 129 26.14 -18.05 -15.68
C THR A 129 26.63 -18.80 -16.92
N ASN A 130 27.85 -18.48 -17.43
CA ASN A 130 28.40 -19.01 -18.68
C ASN A 130 29.68 -19.81 -18.49
N GLN A 131 30.06 -20.12 -17.24
CA GLN A 131 31.29 -20.85 -16.92
C GLN A 131 30.96 -22.18 -16.24
N THR A 132 31.88 -23.15 -16.39
CA THR A 132 31.90 -24.35 -15.55
C THR A 132 32.94 -24.20 -14.43
N ARG A 133 32.82 -24.98 -13.38
CA ARG A 133 33.78 -24.99 -12.27
C ARG A 133 35.20 -25.34 -12.76
N GLU A 134 35.32 -26.34 -13.62
CA GLU A 134 36.59 -26.75 -14.21
C GLU A 134 37.25 -25.62 -15.03
N SER A 135 36.45 -24.88 -15.79
CA SER A 135 36.93 -23.71 -16.54
C SER A 135 37.42 -22.61 -15.63
N ALA A 136 36.74 -22.37 -14.50
CA ALA A 136 37.14 -21.37 -13.51
C ALA A 136 38.45 -21.79 -12.79
N ASP A 137 38.57 -23.04 -12.42
CA ASP A 137 39.79 -23.60 -11.83
C ASP A 137 40.99 -23.50 -12.79
N ALA A 138 40.82 -23.90 -14.05
CA ALA A 138 41.86 -23.80 -15.08
C ALA A 138 42.35 -22.36 -15.30
N LYS A 139 41.47 -21.37 -15.05
CA LYS A 139 41.75 -19.92 -15.14
C LYS A 139 42.20 -19.33 -13.80
N ARG A 140 42.45 -20.13 -12.81
CA ARG A 140 42.92 -19.75 -11.46
C ARG A 140 41.98 -18.82 -10.72
N VAL A 141 40.67 -18.86 -11.01
CA VAL A 141 39.66 -18.02 -10.34
C VAL A 141 39.63 -18.34 -8.83
N GLY A 142 39.88 -19.58 -8.43
CA GLY A 142 39.95 -19.98 -7.02
C GLY A 142 41.03 -19.28 -6.20
N THR A 143 41.96 -18.54 -6.82
CA THR A 143 42.95 -17.71 -6.09
C THR A 143 42.36 -16.41 -5.54
N VAL A 144 41.21 -15.96 -6.05
CA VAL A 144 40.57 -14.67 -5.70
C VAL A 144 39.10 -14.83 -5.33
N VAL A 145 38.50 -16.01 -5.55
CA VAL A 145 37.09 -16.32 -5.29
C VAL A 145 36.98 -17.65 -4.61
N ASP A 146 36.23 -17.72 -3.53
CA ASP A 146 35.86 -19.01 -2.93
C ASP A 146 34.85 -19.73 -3.84
N LEU A 147 35.29 -20.71 -4.60
CA LEU A 147 34.49 -21.43 -5.57
C LEU A 147 33.39 -22.29 -4.93
N ASP A 148 33.48 -22.60 -3.64
CA ASP A 148 32.43 -23.31 -2.90
C ASP A 148 31.21 -22.42 -2.59
N ARG A 149 31.40 -21.11 -2.67
CA ARG A 149 30.34 -20.09 -2.58
C ARG A 149 29.96 -19.55 -3.97
N CYS A 150 30.14 -20.37 -5.01
CA CYS A 150 29.78 -20.01 -6.38
C CYS A 150 28.83 -21.03 -6.99
N LEU A 151 27.92 -20.55 -7.82
CA LEU A 151 27.10 -21.34 -8.73
C LEU A 151 27.62 -21.16 -10.16
N PHE A 152 27.62 -22.24 -10.90
CA PHE A 152 28.10 -22.30 -12.27
C PHE A 152 26.99 -22.69 -13.25
N LYS A 153 27.29 -22.61 -14.55
CA LYS A 153 26.33 -22.94 -15.61
C LYS A 153 25.68 -24.33 -15.43
N PRO A 154 26.41 -25.42 -15.13
CA PRO A 154 25.80 -26.74 -14.94
C PRO A 154 24.80 -26.79 -13.77
N ASP A 155 25.07 -26.05 -12.67
CA ASP A 155 24.18 -25.99 -11.51
C ASP A 155 22.83 -25.34 -11.89
N LEU A 156 22.90 -24.29 -12.72
CA LEU A 156 21.71 -23.59 -13.21
C LEU A 156 20.92 -24.44 -14.21
N ASP A 157 21.62 -25.20 -15.09
CA ASP A 157 20.99 -26.06 -16.09
C ASP A 157 20.23 -27.21 -15.42
N LEU A 158 20.80 -27.82 -14.38
CA LEU A 158 20.16 -28.86 -13.58
C LEU A 158 18.92 -28.32 -12.88
N ALA A 159 19.00 -27.11 -12.28
CA ALA A 159 17.88 -26.46 -11.62
C ALA A 159 16.75 -26.11 -12.60
N LEU A 160 17.08 -25.62 -13.80
CA LEU A 160 16.09 -25.26 -14.82
C LEU A 160 15.39 -26.48 -15.45
N SER A 161 16.06 -27.62 -15.51
CA SER A 161 15.48 -28.88 -16.00
C SER A 161 14.64 -29.60 -14.96
N GLU A 162 14.48 -29.04 -13.76
CA GLU A 162 13.78 -29.64 -12.62
C GLU A 162 14.33 -31.02 -12.21
N SER A 163 15.56 -31.34 -12.65
CA SER A 163 16.14 -32.65 -12.46
C SER A 163 16.75 -32.81 -11.07
N ASP A 164 17.43 -31.77 -10.55
CA ASP A 164 18.08 -31.82 -9.24
C ASP A 164 18.31 -30.41 -8.65
N PRO A 165 17.55 -29.97 -7.61
CA PRO A 165 17.77 -28.71 -6.91
C PRO A 165 18.94 -28.77 -5.91
N ALA A 166 19.53 -29.95 -5.63
CA ALA A 166 20.51 -30.13 -4.58
C ALA A 166 21.78 -29.28 -4.72
N PRO A 167 22.35 -29.02 -5.92
CA PRO A 167 23.50 -28.13 -6.04
C PRO A 167 23.21 -26.71 -5.52
N MET A 168 22.05 -26.17 -5.86
CA MET A 168 21.61 -24.84 -5.42
C MET A 168 21.40 -24.79 -3.91
N LEU A 169 20.70 -25.77 -3.34
CA LEU A 169 20.44 -25.85 -1.90
C LEU A 169 21.75 -26.01 -1.10
N ARG A 170 22.70 -26.77 -1.61
CA ARG A 170 24.05 -26.91 -1.00
C ARG A 170 24.80 -25.56 -1.02
N ALA A 171 24.74 -24.81 -2.10
CA ALA A 171 25.38 -23.51 -2.19
C ALA A 171 24.75 -22.51 -1.19
N PHE A 172 23.43 -22.54 -1.05
CA PHE A 172 22.71 -21.73 -0.04
C PHE A 172 23.13 -22.10 1.39
N ALA A 173 23.13 -23.37 1.71
CA ALA A 173 23.56 -23.87 3.04
C ALA A 173 24.98 -23.42 3.37
N ARG A 174 25.90 -23.49 2.42
CA ARG A 174 27.30 -23.04 2.61
C ARG A 174 27.38 -21.54 2.80
N ALA A 175 26.67 -20.75 1.96
CA ALA A 175 26.66 -19.29 2.04
C ALA A 175 26.08 -18.78 3.36
N ALA A 176 25.05 -19.44 3.89
CA ALA A 176 24.39 -19.09 5.14
C ALA A 176 25.08 -19.66 6.41
N GLY A 177 26.06 -20.55 6.24
CA GLY A 177 26.73 -21.22 7.37
C GLY A 177 25.95 -22.41 7.94
N GLY A 178 25.00 -22.95 7.19
CA GLY A 178 24.16 -24.10 7.54
C GLY A 178 22.67 -23.74 7.58
N ALA A 179 21.83 -24.78 7.69
CA ALA A 179 20.41 -24.57 7.91
C ALA A 179 20.13 -24.16 9.36
N LEU A 180 19.12 -23.32 9.56
CA LEU A 180 18.62 -22.97 10.89
C LEU A 180 18.03 -24.21 11.59
N SER A 181 18.28 -24.36 12.88
CA SER A 181 17.66 -25.43 13.69
C SER A 181 16.14 -25.31 13.78
N THR A 182 15.64 -24.10 13.70
CA THR A 182 14.20 -23.76 13.62
C THR A 182 14.01 -22.74 12.51
N PRO A 183 13.08 -22.95 11.57
CA PRO A 183 12.79 -21.96 10.53
C PRO A 183 12.38 -20.60 11.13
N LEU A 184 12.64 -19.55 10.37
CA LEU A 184 12.22 -18.19 10.74
C LEU A 184 10.71 -18.10 10.89
N THR A 185 10.27 -17.42 11.95
CA THR A 185 8.85 -17.16 12.19
C THR A 185 8.26 -16.21 11.15
N ASP A 186 6.94 -16.22 10.97
CA ASP A 186 6.26 -15.29 10.04
C ASP A 186 6.51 -13.83 10.39
N GLU A 187 6.62 -13.50 11.68
CA GLU A 187 6.97 -12.17 12.17
C GLU A 187 8.40 -11.77 11.75
N ALA A 188 9.37 -12.64 11.96
CA ALA A 188 10.75 -12.39 11.52
C ALA A 188 10.86 -12.26 10.00
N LEU A 189 10.12 -13.10 9.25
CA LEU A 189 10.06 -13.01 7.79
C LEU A 189 9.44 -11.71 7.32
N ALA A 190 8.40 -11.23 8.01
CA ALA A 190 7.75 -9.97 7.71
C ALA A 190 8.71 -8.79 7.92
N LEU A 191 9.42 -8.75 9.06
CA LEU A 191 10.42 -7.72 9.37
C LEU A 191 11.58 -7.73 8.37
N LEU A 192 12.10 -8.93 8.04
CA LEU A 192 13.19 -9.07 7.06
C LEU A 192 12.81 -8.56 5.67
N ARG A 193 11.60 -8.91 5.20
CA ARG A 193 11.10 -8.37 3.92
C ARG A 193 11.10 -6.86 3.93
N GLY A 194 10.65 -6.29 5.03
CA GLY A 194 10.61 -4.88 5.20
C GLY A 194 11.97 -4.20 5.17
N ILE A 195 13.00 -4.81 5.71
CA ILE A 195 14.36 -4.27 5.71
C ILE A 195 15.02 -4.46 4.33
N ILE A 196 14.86 -5.64 3.73
CA ILE A 196 15.48 -5.96 2.43
C ILE A 196 14.85 -5.15 1.29
N HIS A 197 13.55 -4.85 1.39
CA HIS A 197 12.82 -4.14 0.34
C HIS A 197 11.87 -3.12 0.97
N PRO A 198 12.37 -1.94 1.36
CA PRO A 198 11.63 -0.89 2.06
C PRO A 198 10.34 -0.43 1.38
N GLU A 199 10.15 -0.72 0.11
CA GLU A 199 8.90 -0.44 -0.61
C GLU A 199 7.70 -1.26 -0.09
N THR A 200 7.98 -2.37 0.59
CA THR A 200 6.96 -3.19 1.25
C THR A 200 6.70 -2.77 2.69
N ILE A 201 7.46 -1.81 3.19
CA ILE A 201 7.32 -1.24 4.53
C ILE A 201 6.65 0.11 4.41
N VAL A 202 5.53 0.28 5.05
CA VAL A 202 5.08 1.59 5.51
C VAL A 202 5.82 1.85 6.80
N ASN A 203 6.98 2.47 6.71
CA ASN A 203 7.72 2.90 7.88
C ASN A 203 7.03 4.15 8.44
N PRO A 204 6.37 4.09 9.58
CA PRO A 204 6.04 5.28 10.31
C PRO A 204 7.35 5.75 10.98
N ARG A 205 8.25 6.41 10.23
CA ARG A 205 9.17 7.28 10.95
C ARG A 205 8.28 8.30 11.66
N PRO A 206 8.45 8.54 12.96
CA PRO A 206 7.95 9.73 13.59
C PRO A 206 8.74 10.91 13.01
N THR A 207 8.42 11.32 11.78
CA THR A 207 8.68 12.68 11.36
C THR A 207 7.63 13.47 12.09
N GLN A 208 8.07 14.30 13.03
CA GLN A 208 7.29 15.42 13.50
C GLN A 208 6.51 15.94 12.28
N GLY A 209 5.17 15.92 12.35
CA GLY A 209 4.32 16.38 11.26
C GLY A 209 3.45 15.35 10.53
N ALA A 210 3.49 14.07 10.87
CA ALA A 210 2.64 13.07 10.21
C ALA A 210 1.40 12.74 11.04
N LEU A 211 0.43 13.62 11.04
CA LEU A 211 -0.89 13.39 11.66
C LEU A 211 -1.67 12.22 11.06
N PHE A 212 -1.30 11.81 9.87
CA PHE A 212 -2.01 10.80 9.08
C PHE A 212 -1.12 9.65 8.63
N SER A 213 0.09 9.53 9.17
CA SER A 213 0.83 8.29 8.97
C SER A 213 0.07 7.18 9.67
N ALA A 214 -0.02 6.04 9.02
CA ALA A 214 -0.60 4.84 9.60
C ALA A 214 -0.07 4.69 11.03
N ALA A 215 -0.94 5.08 11.94
CA ALA A 215 -0.66 5.51 13.29
C ALA A 215 0.26 4.59 14.04
N ALA A 216 1.06 5.23 14.77
CA ALA A 216 1.68 4.74 15.99
C ALA A 216 1.03 3.50 16.59
N ILE A 217 1.32 2.36 16.03
CA ILE A 217 1.42 1.12 16.76
C ILE A 217 2.67 1.32 17.62
N ASP A 218 2.58 1.08 18.90
CA ASP A 218 3.65 1.34 19.88
C ASP A 218 5.04 1.11 19.31
N GLY A 219 5.87 2.11 19.42
CA GLY A 219 7.27 2.25 19.06
C GLY A 219 7.86 1.20 18.13
N ASP A 220 8.38 1.61 16.99
CA ASP A 220 9.19 0.81 16.05
C ASP A 220 8.50 -0.32 15.26
N GLU A 221 7.16 -0.49 15.31
CA GLU A 221 6.50 -1.45 14.46
C GLU A 221 6.43 -0.96 13.00
N VAL A 222 7.19 -1.64 12.19
CA VAL A 222 7.18 -1.53 10.74
C VAL A 222 5.93 -2.22 10.21
N LYS A 223 5.01 -1.50 9.57
CA LYS A 223 3.90 -2.12 8.83
C LYS A 223 4.46 -2.79 7.60
N VAL A 224 4.48 -4.10 7.62
CA VAL A 224 4.86 -4.90 6.47
C VAL A 224 3.60 -5.29 5.69
N MET A 225 3.65 -5.10 4.39
CA MET A 225 2.58 -5.54 3.49
C MET A 225 2.47 -7.06 3.53
N ASP A 226 1.24 -7.60 3.67
CA ASP A 226 1.00 -9.04 3.62
C ASP A 226 1.50 -9.61 2.28
N ARG A 227 1.97 -10.85 2.34
CA ARG A 227 2.42 -11.63 1.17
C ARG A 227 1.45 -11.58 -0.01
N LYS A 228 0.15 -11.61 0.28
CA LYS A 228 -0.90 -11.56 -0.74
C LYS A 228 -0.96 -10.19 -1.43
N GLN A 229 -0.86 -9.11 -0.65
CA GLN A 229 -0.86 -7.74 -1.16
C GLN A 229 0.42 -7.45 -1.94
N GLU A 230 1.56 -7.93 -1.44
CA GLU A 230 2.86 -7.81 -2.10
C GLU A 230 2.89 -8.54 -3.46
N ARG A 231 2.41 -9.79 -3.48
CA ARG A 231 2.24 -10.53 -4.73
C ARG A 231 1.33 -9.80 -5.70
N MET A 232 0.23 -9.26 -5.18
CA MET A 232 -0.72 -8.50 -5.97
C MET A 232 -0.06 -7.27 -6.60
N ALA A 233 0.60 -6.42 -5.83
CA ALA A 233 1.26 -5.21 -6.34
C ALA A 233 2.27 -5.50 -7.45
N LYS A 234 2.94 -6.65 -7.39
CA LYS A 234 4.00 -7.06 -8.30
C LYS A 234 3.50 -7.91 -9.47
N SER A 235 2.48 -8.72 -9.26
CA SER A 235 1.83 -9.52 -10.32
C SER A 235 0.85 -8.72 -11.19
N LEU A 236 0.58 -7.46 -10.83
CA LEU A 236 -0.18 -6.56 -11.68
C LEU A 236 0.62 -6.32 -12.98
N GLY A 237 0.37 -7.12 -14.01
CA GLY A 237 0.89 -6.89 -15.37
C GLY A 237 0.35 -5.58 -15.95
N SER A 238 0.65 -5.31 -17.22
CA SER A 238 0.03 -4.23 -18.00
C SER A 238 -1.47 -4.45 -18.19
N GLY A 239 -2.15 -3.42 -18.64
CA GLY A 239 -3.59 -3.43 -18.90
C GLY A 239 -4.42 -2.82 -17.77
N HIS A 240 -5.74 -2.71 -18.03
CA HIS A 240 -6.67 -2.21 -17.03
C HIS A 240 -6.92 -3.25 -15.94
N ARG A 241 -6.85 -2.84 -14.67
CA ARG A 241 -7.04 -3.70 -13.50
C ARG A 241 -7.86 -3.03 -12.43
N VAL A 242 -8.70 -3.81 -11.76
CA VAL A 242 -9.51 -3.35 -10.63
C VAL A 242 -9.12 -4.14 -9.39
N ILE A 243 -8.82 -3.45 -8.32
CA ILE A 243 -8.56 -4.01 -7.00
C ILE A 243 -9.73 -3.59 -6.10
N ARG A 244 -10.57 -4.54 -5.74
CA ARG A 244 -11.66 -4.34 -4.79
C ARG A 244 -11.24 -4.84 -3.41
N GLY A 245 -11.78 -4.27 -2.37
CA GLY A 245 -11.47 -4.80 -1.05
C GLY A 245 -12.21 -4.09 0.05
N VAL A 246 -12.25 -4.76 1.22
CA VAL A 246 -12.84 -4.20 2.43
C VAL A 246 -12.02 -3.04 2.97
N ALA A 247 -12.63 -2.20 3.82
CA ALA A 247 -11.90 -1.18 4.57
C ALA A 247 -10.68 -1.81 5.26
N GLY A 248 -9.56 -1.10 5.30
CA GLY A 248 -8.35 -1.56 5.98
C GLY A 248 -7.65 -2.78 5.37
N SER A 249 -8.00 -3.20 4.15
CA SER A 249 -7.34 -4.34 3.49
C SER A 249 -6.00 -4.00 2.82
N GLY A 250 -5.53 -2.76 2.92
CA GLY A 250 -4.25 -2.32 2.36
C GLY A 250 -4.29 -1.97 0.88
N LYS A 251 -5.45 -1.65 0.32
CA LYS A 251 -5.64 -1.26 -1.09
C LYS A 251 -4.71 -0.12 -1.52
N THR A 252 -4.72 0.98 -0.77
CA THR A 252 -3.85 2.14 -1.00
C THR A 252 -2.37 1.75 -0.96
N LEU A 253 -1.99 0.83 -0.06
CA LEU A 253 -0.63 0.33 0.04
C LEU A 253 -0.21 -0.43 -1.22
N VAL A 254 -1.09 -1.28 -1.77
CA VAL A 254 -0.87 -1.97 -3.05
C VAL A 254 -0.69 -0.94 -4.18
N LEU A 255 -1.51 0.12 -4.20
CA LEU A 255 -1.44 1.18 -5.20
C LEU A 255 -0.11 1.95 -5.11
N VAL A 256 0.30 2.38 -3.92
CA VAL A 256 1.57 3.08 -3.67
C VAL A 256 2.76 2.21 -4.06
N SER A 257 2.77 0.94 -3.64
CA SER A 257 3.84 -0.02 -4.01
C SER A 257 3.93 -0.20 -5.52
N ARG A 258 2.79 -0.25 -6.21
CA ARG A 258 2.76 -0.35 -7.68
C ARG A 258 3.25 0.92 -8.35
N ALA A 259 2.88 2.11 -7.84
CA ALA A 259 3.36 3.39 -8.34
C ALA A 259 4.90 3.49 -8.26
N ARG A 260 5.48 3.09 -7.14
CA ARG A 260 6.94 3.02 -6.95
C ARG A 260 7.62 2.06 -7.92
N LEU A 261 7.05 0.85 -8.04
CA LEU A 261 7.58 -0.15 -8.99
C LEU A 261 7.58 0.39 -10.42
N LEU A 262 6.46 1.01 -10.85
CA LEU A 262 6.37 1.62 -12.18
C LEU A 262 7.33 2.79 -12.34
N SER A 263 7.49 3.63 -11.31
CA SER A 263 8.45 4.73 -11.32
C SER A 263 9.88 4.25 -11.58
N GLN A 264 10.28 3.16 -10.96
CA GLN A 264 11.61 2.56 -11.14
C GLN A 264 11.76 1.88 -12.50
N MET A 265 10.73 1.17 -12.96
CA MET A 265 10.76 0.48 -14.25
C MET A 265 10.72 1.45 -15.44
N LEU A 266 10.15 2.61 -15.27
CA LEU A 266 9.82 3.59 -16.31
C LEU A 266 10.32 5.01 -15.92
N PRO A 267 11.61 5.21 -15.62
CA PRO A 267 12.11 6.44 -15.00
C PRO A 267 11.92 7.70 -15.88
N ASN A 268 11.79 7.53 -17.19
CA ASN A 268 11.61 8.62 -18.15
C ASN A 268 10.14 8.83 -18.56
N GLN A 269 9.20 8.11 -17.97
CA GLN A 269 7.78 8.18 -18.31
C GLN A 269 6.97 8.72 -17.13
N LYS A 270 5.94 9.53 -17.43
CA LYS A 270 5.09 10.12 -16.40
C LYS A 270 4.02 9.13 -15.93
N ILE A 271 3.81 9.08 -14.63
CA ILE A 271 2.82 8.29 -13.94
C ILE A 271 1.89 9.23 -13.17
N LEU A 272 0.59 9.05 -13.28
CA LEU A 272 -0.39 9.79 -12.48
C LEU A 272 -0.92 8.89 -11.36
N VAL A 273 -0.87 9.40 -10.13
CA VAL A 273 -1.63 8.86 -9.00
C VAL A 273 -2.69 9.87 -8.62
N THR A 274 -3.94 9.44 -8.62
CA THR A 274 -5.06 10.33 -8.34
C THR A 274 -6.07 9.72 -7.37
N CYS A 275 -6.80 10.58 -6.67
CA CYS A 275 -7.82 10.18 -5.70
C CYS A 275 -8.87 11.29 -5.58
N PHE A 276 -9.95 11.01 -4.83
CA PHE A 276 -11.08 11.92 -4.69
C PHE A 276 -10.78 13.08 -3.75
N THR A 277 -10.19 12.84 -2.56
CA THR A 277 -10.02 13.88 -1.54
C THR A 277 -8.65 14.57 -1.62
N ARG A 278 -8.60 15.86 -1.28
CA ARG A 278 -7.34 16.63 -1.21
C ARG A 278 -6.42 16.12 -0.10
N SER A 279 -7.00 15.74 1.04
CA SER A 279 -6.26 15.19 2.18
C SER A 279 -5.54 13.88 1.83
N LEU A 280 -6.22 12.96 1.12
CA LEU A 280 -5.61 11.72 0.65
C LEU A 280 -4.52 12.00 -0.40
N ALA A 281 -4.75 12.94 -1.31
CA ALA A 281 -3.74 13.35 -2.30
C ALA A 281 -2.47 13.90 -1.63
N SER A 282 -2.62 14.69 -0.54
CA SER A 282 -1.48 15.19 0.25
C SER A 282 -0.71 14.04 0.90
N GLN A 283 -1.41 13.07 1.49
CA GLN A 283 -0.80 11.89 2.09
C GLN A 283 -0.05 11.03 1.05
N LEU A 284 -0.68 10.75 -0.11
CA LEU A 284 -0.07 9.98 -1.19
C LEU A 284 1.17 10.67 -1.75
N ARG A 285 1.14 12.01 -1.87
CA ARG A 285 2.29 12.82 -2.33
C ARG A 285 3.48 12.65 -1.37
N LYS A 286 3.22 12.68 -0.06
CA LYS A 286 4.26 12.48 0.96
C LYS A 286 4.83 11.06 0.92
N GLN A 287 4.00 10.06 0.61
CA GLN A 287 4.44 8.66 0.48
C GLN A 287 5.25 8.40 -0.80
N LEU A 288 5.08 9.21 -1.84
CA LEU A 288 5.71 9.07 -3.17
C LEU A 288 6.68 10.22 -3.49
N ASP A 289 7.16 10.95 -2.47
CA ASP A 289 8.08 12.09 -2.63
C ASP A 289 9.45 11.69 -3.19
N ASP A 290 9.81 10.41 -3.03
CA ASP A 290 11.00 9.77 -3.56
C ASP A 290 10.85 9.32 -5.04
N CYS A 291 9.70 9.52 -5.65
CA CYS A 291 9.38 9.11 -7.03
C CYS A 291 9.19 10.33 -7.96
N PRO A 292 10.25 10.88 -8.55
CA PRO A 292 10.19 12.19 -9.24
C PRO A 292 9.33 12.20 -10.51
N ASN A 293 9.06 11.06 -11.13
CA ASN A 293 8.22 10.91 -12.31
C ASN A 293 6.76 10.56 -11.98
N VAL A 294 6.39 10.49 -10.69
CA VAL A 294 5.03 10.27 -10.22
C VAL A 294 4.38 11.60 -9.88
N ASP A 295 3.33 11.95 -10.60
CA ASP A 295 2.51 13.13 -10.34
C ASP A 295 1.32 12.73 -9.45
N VAL A 296 1.22 13.30 -8.26
CA VAL A 296 0.17 12.99 -7.29
C VAL A 296 -0.77 14.16 -7.12
N ARG A 297 -2.00 14.05 -7.60
CA ARG A 297 -3.04 15.09 -7.51
C ARG A 297 -4.43 14.51 -7.26
N ASN A 298 -5.30 15.29 -6.59
CA ASN A 298 -6.72 14.93 -6.64
C ASN A 298 -7.28 15.19 -8.04
N LEU A 299 -8.28 14.41 -8.45
CA LEU A 299 -8.75 14.40 -9.84
C LEU A 299 -9.33 15.75 -10.29
N ASP A 300 -10.01 16.47 -9.38
CA ASP A 300 -10.55 17.80 -9.72
C ASP A 300 -9.45 18.75 -10.20
N LYS A 301 -8.27 18.76 -9.52
CA LYS A 301 -7.14 19.61 -9.95
C LYS A 301 -6.60 19.21 -11.33
N VAL A 302 -6.67 17.92 -11.70
CA VAL A 302 -6.25 17.44 -13.03
C VAL A 302 -7.25 17.89 -14.09
N MET A 303 -8.56 17.76 -13.82
CA MET A 303 -9.65 18.21 -14.68
C MET A 303 -9.62 19.72 -14.88
N ASP A 304 -9.47 20.48 -13.78
CA ASP A 304 -9.34 21.93 -13.82
C ASP A 304 -8.16 22.39 -14.68
N GLN A 305 -7.04 21.71 -14.60
CA GLN A 305 -5.85 22.03 -15.42
C GLN A 305 -6.15 21.77 -16.90
N ALA A 306 -6.75 20.62 -17.24
CA ALA A 306 -7.11 20.31 -18.63
C ALA A 306 -8.07 21.35 -19.22
N MET A 307 -9.10 21.76 -18.46
CA MET A 307 -10.04 22.81 -18.88
C MET A 307 -9.34 24.15 -19.10
N ARG A 308 -8.48 24.59 -18.17
CA ARG A 308 -7.71 25.83 -18.32
C ARG A 308 -6.83 25.81 -19.56
N ASP A 309 -6.11 24.72 -19.78
CA ASP A 309 -5.16 24.58 -20.91
C ASP A 309 -5.88 24.58 -22.27
N ALA A 310 -7.12 24.11 -22.33
CA ALA A 310 -7.96 24.08 -23.51
C ALA A 310 -8.91 25.32 -23.65
N GLY A 311 -8.88 26.25 -22.70
CA GLY A 311 -9.77 27.41 -22.68
C GLY A 311 -11.25 27.04 -22.52
N VAL A 312 -11.56 25.91 -21.85
CA VAL A 312 -12.92 25.48 -21.53
C VAL A 312 -13.32 26.08 -20.19
N PRO A 313 -14.44 26.84 -20.10
CA PRO A 313 -14.86 27.41 -18.84
C PRO A 313 -15.31 26.31 -17.86
N HIS A 314 -14.93 26.48 -16.60
CA HIS A 314 -15.35 25.58 -15.52
C HIS A 314 -16.84 25.77 -15.20
N PRO A 315 -17.69 24.74 -15.26
CA PRO A 315 -19.15 24.87 -15.08
C PRO A 315 -19.57 25.20 -13.64
N GLY A 316 -18.62 25.16 -12.68
CA GLY A 316 -18.94 25.25 -11.25
C GLY A 316 -19.43 23.92 -10.69
N TYR A 317 -19.39 23.78 -9.36
CA TYR A 317 -19.83 22.57 -8.67
C TYR A 317 -21.32 22.58 -8.28
N GLY A 318 -22.07 23.63 -8.63
CA GLY A 318 -23.50 23.72 -8.31
C GLY A 318 -24.37 22.66 -8.97
N GLY A 319 -23.91 22.07 -10.09
CA GLY A 319 -24.55 20.96 -10.80
C GLY A 319 -23.99 19.57 -10.45
N GLY A 320 -23.11 19.48 -9.46
CA GLY A 320 -22.40 18.22 -9.09
C GLY A 320 -21.12 17.99 -9.88
N SER A 321 -20.57 16.79 -9.79
CA SER A 321 -19.27 16.39 -10.40
C SER A 321 -19.36 16.05 -11.89
N ILE A 322 -20.52 15.54 -12.36
CA ILE A 322 -20.71 15.10 -13.74
C ILE A 322 -20.50 16.22 -14.78
N PRO A 323 -21.08 17.44 -14.63
CA PRO A 323 -20.83 18.55 -15.54
C PRO A 323 -19.34 18.92 -15.63
N VAL A 324 -18.61 18.86 -14.52
CA VAL A 324 -17.18 19.15 -14.46
C VAL A 324 -16.39 18.09 -15.24
N ALA A 325 -16.68 16.81 -15.02
CA ALA A 325 -16.04 15.72 -15.73
C ALA A 325 -16.30 15.76 -17.25
N LYS A 326 -17.54 16.08 -17.67
CA LYS A 326 -17.88 16.28 -19.09
C LYS A 326 -17.12 17.44 -19.71
N ALA A 327 -17.07 18.60 -19.02
CA ALA A 327 -16.29 19.73 -19.51
C ALA A 327 -14.79 19.42 -19.62
N ALA A 328 -14.27 18.61 -18.71
CA ALA A 328 -12.88 18.14 -18.79
C ALA A 328 -12.63 17.17 -19.95
N LEU A 329 -13.59 16.28 -20.26
CA LEU A 329 -13.54 15.44 -21.46
C LEU A 329 -13.59 16.28 -22.75
N ASP A 330 -14.49 17.27 -22.82
CA ASP A 330 -14.55 18.22 -23.93
C ASP A 330 -13.24 19.01 -24.09
N ALA A 331 -12.56 19.31 -23.00
CA ALA A 331 -11.25 19.95 -23.01
C ALA A 331 -10.18 19.07 -23.67
N LEU A 332 -10.18 17.75 -23.40
CA LEU A 332 -9.28 16.80 -24.05
C LEU A 332 -9.58 16.61 -25.55
N ASP A 333 -10.82 16.86 -25.98
CA ASP A 333 -11.18 16.83 -27.40
C ASP A 333 -10.72 18.10 -28.14
N LYS A 334 -10.71 19.24 -27.46
CA LYS A 334 -10.26 20.52 -28.04
C LYS A 334 -8.76 20.67 -28.11
N LYS A 335 -8.07 20.17 -27.11
CA LYS A 335 -6.61 20.24 -27.00
C LYS A 335 -6.08 18.97 -26.37
N GLU A 336 -5.05 18.41 -26.97
CA GLU A 336 -4.38 17.25 -26.41
C GLU A 336 -3.84 17.60 -25.02
N GLY A 337 -4.35 16.88 -23.99
CA GLY A 337 -3.96 17.04 -22.61
C GLY A 337 -2.66 16.31 -22.27
N PRO A 338 -2.22 16.38 -21.00
CA PRO A 338 -1.09 15.60 -20.53
C PRO A 338 -1.36 14.11 -20.76
N ARG A 339 -0.32 13.38 -21.17
CA ARG A 339 -0.37 11.93 -21.31
C ARG A 339 0.50 11.28 -20.27
N PHE A 340 0.00 10.14 -19.76
CA PHE A 340 0.67 9.36 -18.74
C PHE A 340 0.81 7.92 -19.21
N ARG A 341 1.94 7.31 -18.92
CA ARG A 341 2.19 5.89 -19.20
C ARG A 341 1.34 4.99 -18.31
N ALA A 342 1.09 5.44 -17.09
CA ALA A 342 0.23 4.76 -16.13
C ALA A 342 -0.65 5.76 -15.37
N VAL A 343 -1.88 5.35 -15.08
CA VAL A 343 -2.83 6.09 -14.24
C VAL A 343 -3.31 5.17 -13.12
N LEU A 344 -3.09 5.58 -11.88
CA LEU A 344 -3.49 4.84 -10.68
C LEU A 344 -4.54 5.67 -9.93
N VAL A 345 -5.70 5.07 -9.69
CA VAL A 345 -6.88 5.76 -9.11
C VAL A 345 -7.21 5.12 -7.77
N ASP A 346 -7.11 5.88 -6.67
CA ASP A 346 -7.54 5.43 -5.34
C ASP A 346 -8.95 5.95 -5.01
N GLU A 347 -9.67 5.22 -4.18
CA GLU A 347 -11.05 5.51 -3.76
C GLU A 347 -12.01 5.71 -4.96
N ALA A 348 -11.86 4.89 -5.98
CA ALA A 348 -12.55 5.04 -7.27
C ALA A 348 -14.09 4.93 -7.18
N GLN A 349 -14.63 4.33 -6.11
CA GLN A 349 -16.08 4.28 -5.86
C GLN A 349 -16.72 5.65 -5.64
N ASP A 350 -15.93 6.70 -5.44
CA ASP A 350 -16.43 8.07 -5.27
C ASP A 350 -16.55 8.84 -6.58
N PHE A 351 -15.99 8.31 -7.68
CA PHE A 351 -16.01 8.95 -8.98
C PHE A 351 -17.24 8.59 -9.79
N ASP A 352 -17.66 9.53 -10.65
CA ASP A 352 -18.65 9.25 -11.68
C ASP A 352 -18.00 8.55 -12.89
N PRO A 353 -18.78 7.84 -13.72
CA PRO A 353 -18.25 7.19 -14.92
C PRO A 353 -17.48 8.14 -15.83
N GLU A 354 -17.96 9.39 -15.99
CA GLU A 354 -17.31 10.41 -16.82
C GLU A 354 -15.93 10.81 -16.25
N ALA A 355 -15.78 10.87 -14.94
CA ALA A 355 -14.50 11.15 -14.30
C ALA A 355 -13.49 10.00 -14.51
N LEU A 356 -13.96 8.76 -14.49
CA LEU A 356 -13.12 7.60 -14.82
C LEU A 356 -12.81 7.52 -16.32
N GLN A 357 -13.75 7.88 -17.22
CA GLN A 357 -13.48 8.04 -18.65
C GLN A 357 -12.38 9.07 -18.90
N PHE A 358 -12.40 10.17 -18.13
CA PHE A 358 -11.33 11.16 -18.22
C PHE A 358 -9.98 10.55 -17.83
N CYS A 359 -9.90 9.73 -16.75
CA CYS A 359 -8.68 9.03 -16.37
C CYS A 359 -8.18 8.08 -17.48
N VAL A 360 -9.09 7.33 -18.13
CA VAL A 360 -8.74 6.46 -19.28
C VAL A 360 -8.16 7.29 -20.43
N ARG A 361 -8.77 8.46 -20.72
CA ARG A 361 -8.33 9.38 -21.78
C ARG A 361 -6.97 10.04 -21.51
N LEU A 362 -6.50 10.06 -20.28
CA LEU A 362 -5.16 10.56 -19.92
C LEU A 362 -4.05 9.56 -20.22
N LEU A 363 -4.36 8.29 -20.48
CA LEU A 363 -3.35 7.29 -20.81
C LEU A 363 -2.78 7.55 -22.22
N GLU A 364 -1.51 7.19 -22.41
CA GLU A 364 -0.87 7.19 -23.71
C GLU A 364 -1.66 6.31 -24.70
N ALA A 365 -1.68 6.72 -25.99
CA ALA A 365 -2.38 5.98 -27.04
C ALA A 365 -1.63 4.67 -27.31
N SER A 366 -2.12 3.58 -26.72
CA SER A 366 -1.65 2.21 -26.94
C SER A 366 -2.84 1.26 -26.84
N ALA A 367 -2.63 -0.01 -27.18
CA ALA A 367 -3.68 -0.99 -27.01
C ALA A 367 -4.11 -1.10 -25.53
N PRO A 368 -5.41 -1.31 -25.22
CA PRO A 368 -5.88 -1.38 -23.82
C PRO A 368 -5.13 -2.39 -22.95
N ASP A 369 -4.55 -3.43 -23.55
CA ASP A 369 -3.74 -4.43 -22.84
C ASP A 369 -2.33 -3.94 -22.48
N GLU A 370 -1.89 -2.85 -23.07
CA GLU A 370 -0.59 -2.21 -22.85
C GLU A 370 -0.70 -0.98 -21.92
N GLN A 371 -1.91 -0.45 -21.74
CA GLN A 371 -2.17 0.70 -20.88
C GLN A 371 -2.15 0.28 -19.40
N ASP A 372 -1.37 0.93 -18.57
CA ASP A 372 -1.36 0.65 -17.14
C ASP A 372 -2.42 1.52 -16.43
N LEU A 373 -3.66 1.02 -16.35
CA LEU A 373 -4.74 1.60 -15.53
C LEU A 373 -5.00 0.72 -14.32
N ILE A 374 -4.81 1.26 -13.12
CA ILE A 374 -5.07 0.56 -11.88
C ILE A 374 -6.11 1.32 -11.08
N ILE A 375 -7.23 0.68 -10.85
CA ILE A 375 -8.36 1.23 -10.11
C ILE A 375 -8.47 0.50 -8.78
N VAL A 376 -8.52 1.26 -7.70
CA VAL A 376 -8.69 0.74 -6.35
C VAL A 376 -10.02 1.25 -5.79
N ALA A 377 -10.88 0.33 -5.35
CA ALA A 377 -12.22 0.65 -4.89
C ALA A 377 -12.66 -0.14 -3.66
N ASP A 378 -13.51 0.50 -2.83
CA ASP A 378 -14.15 -0.11 -1.67
C ASP A 378 -15.68 -0.01 -1.82
N SER A 379 -16.31 -1.15 -2.04
CA SER A 379 -17.77 -1.19 -2.23
C SER A 379 -18.56 -0.85 -0.95
N ALA A 380 -18.04 -1.18 0.22
CA ALA A 380 -18.69 -0.83 1.50
C ALA A 380 -18.67 0.67 1.79
N GLN A 381 -17.73 1.40 1.18
CA GLN A 381 -17.57 2.84 1.35
C GLN A 381 -18.19 3.67 0.20
N ASN A 382 -19.01 3.08 -0.66
CA ASN A 382 -19.76 3.80 -1.68
C ASN A 382 -20.90 4.60 -1.04
N ILE A 383 -20.55 5.77 -0.48
CA ILE A 383 -21.48 6.67 0.21
C ILE A 383 -22.42 7.35 -0.79
N PHE A 384 -21.94 7.58 -2.02
CA PHE A 384 -22.64 8.38 -3.03
C PHE A 384 -23.55 7.57 -3.96
N LYS A 385 -23.76 6.27 -3.70
CA LYS A 385 -24.67 5.38 -4.47
C LYS A 385 -24.41 5.40 -5.98
N LYS A 386 -23.15 5.46 -6.39
CA LYS A 386 -22.79 5.44 -7.80
C LYS A 386 -22.77 3.99 -8.28
N ASN A 387 -23.87 3.54 -8.86
CA ASN A 387 -24.02 2.21 -9.42
C ASN A 387 -23.76 2.27 -10.94
N PHE A 388 -22.57 1.90 -11.38
CA PHE A 388 -22.21 1.75 -12.77
C PHE A 388 -21.24 0.57 -12.92
N ARG A 389 -21.13 0.04 -14.12
CA ARG A 389 -20.10 -0.98 -14.41
C ARG A 389 -18.84 -0.30 -14.88
N TRP A 390 -17.69 -0.83 -14.50
CA TRP A 390 -16.37 -0.31 -14.91
C TRP A 390 -16.25 -0.15 -16.42
N LYS A 391 -16.83 -1.09 -17.21
CA LYS A 391 -16.83 -1.00 -18.66
C LYS A 391 -17.57 0.24 -19.21
N ASP A 392 -18.59 0.73 -18.49
CA ASP A 392 -19.36 1.91 -18.90
C ASP A 392 -18.50 3.19 -18.77
N ALA A 393 -17.47 3.13 -17.93
CA ALA A 393 -16.42 4.14 -17.80
C ALA A 393 -15.23 3.90 -18.77
N GLY A 394 -15.31 2.95 -19.69
CA GLY A 394 -14.21 2.63 -20.62
C GLY A 394 -13.10 1.77 -19.99
N VAL A 395 -13.32 1.23 -18.80
CA VAL A 395 -12.35 0.37 -18.10
C VAL A 395 -12.53 -1.09 -18.55
N ASN A 396 -11.52 -1.64 -19.21
CA ASN A 396 -11.52 -3.04 -19.67
C ASN A 396 -10.73 -3.93 -18.72
N ALA A 397 -11.35 -4.33 -17.60
CA ALA A 397 -10.73 -5.16 -16.55
C ALA A 397 -11.36 -6.56 -16.44
N VAL A 398 -12.05 -7.05 -17.46
CA VAL A 398 -12.68 -8.39 -17.46
C VAL A 398 -11.63 -9.46 -17.17
N GLY A 399 -11.88 -10.29 -16.15
CA GLY A 399 -10.93 -11.31 -15.67
C GLY A 399 -9.67 -10.75 -15.00
N ARG A 400 -9.61 -9.44 -14.74
CA ARG A 400 -8.47 -8.74 -14.12
C ARG A 400 -8.88 -7.99 -12.85
N THR A 401 -9.99 -8.40 -12.24
CA THR A 401 -10.45 -7.90 -10.95
C THR A 401 -9.92 -8.78 -9.81
N GLN A 402 -9.38 -8.16 -8.80
CA GLN A 402 -8.85 -8.83 -7.61
C GLN A 402 -9.59 -8.35 -6.36
N VAL A 403 -9.85 -9.26 -5.41
CA VAL A 403 -10.62 -8.95 -4.20
C VAL A 403 -9.80 -9.21 -2.94
N LEU A 404 -9.64 -8.16 -2.11
CA LEU A 404 -9.00 -8.20 -0.80
C LEU A 404 -10.07 -8.26 0.30
N ARG A 405 -10.12 -9.36 1.07
CA ARG A 405 -11.15 -9.59 2.11
C ARG A 405 -10.66 -9.34 3.52
N THR A 406 -9.36 -9.48 3.77
CA THR A 406 -8.80 -9.38 5.12
C THR A 406 -8.59 -7.93 5.51
N ASN A 407 -9.15 -7.53 6.65
CA ASN A 407 -8.90 -6.22 7.25
C ASN A 407 -7.69 -6.32 8.19
N TYR A 408 -6.64 -5.56 7.92
CA TYR A 408 -5.39 -5.49 8.71
C TYR A 408 -5.31 -4.24 9.59
N ARG A 409 -6.23 -3.30 9.42
CA ARG A 409 -6.23 -2.00 10.08
C ARG A 409 -6.84 -2.06 11.47
N ASN A 410 -8.11 -2.45 11.50
CA ASN A 410 -8.93 -2.40 12.70
C ASN A 410 -8.67 -3.60 13.61
N THR A 411 -8.94 -3.45 14.90
CA THR A 411 -9.07 -4.60 15.79
C THR A 411 -10.32 -5.41 15.44
N LYS A 412 -10.35 -6.69 15.86
CA LYS A 412 -11.53 -7.56 15.66
C LYS A 412 -12.80 -6.94 16.25
N GLN A 413 -12.65 -6.30 17.41
CA GLN A 413 -13.73 -5.67 18.15
C GLN A 413 -14.31 -4.48 17.38
N ILE A 414 -13.47 -3.57 16.91
CA ILE A 414 -13.91 -2.42 16.11
C ILE A 414 -14.59 -2.88 14.81
N LEU A 415 -13.98 -3.86 14.13
CA LEU A 415 -14.54 -4.37 12.87
C LEU A 415 -15.90 -5.05 13.09
N ALA A 416 -16.02 -5.90 14.12
CA ALA A 416 -17.27 -6.59 14.45
C ALA A 416 -18.37 -5.59 14.82
N PHE A 417 -18.06 -4.59 15.65
CA PHE A 417 -19.00 -3.54 16.05
C PHE A 417 -19.48 -2.73 14.84
N ALA A 418 -18.55 -2.22 14.03
CA ALA A 418 -18.89 -1.42 12.86
C ALA A 418 -19.70 -2.22 11.82
N TYR A 419 -19.34 -3.50 11.61
CA TYR A 419 -20.06 -4.39 10.70
C TYR A 419 -21.45 -4.75 11.20
N ALA A 420 -21.62 -5.08 12.47
CA ALA A 420 -22.93 -5.33 13.09
C ALA A 420 -23.84 -4.11 12.97
N PHE A 421 -23.30 -2.90 13.23
CA PHE A 421 -24.03 -1.66 13.03
C PHE A 421 -24.45 -1.45 11.57
N LEU A 422 -23.55 -1.69 10.61
CA LEU A 422 -23.86 -1.53 9.18
C LEU A 422 -24.99 -2.46 8.73
N THR A 423 -24.93 -3.74 9.15
CA THR A 423 -25.85 -4.80 8.72
C THR A 423 -27.14 -4.89 9.54
N ALA A 424 -27.31 -4.07 10.57
CA ALA A 424 -28.58 -3.96 11.30
C ALA A 424 -29.74 -3.44 10.40
N ASP A 425 -29.41 -2.76 9.31
CA ASP A 425 -30.39 -2.36 8.29
C ASP A 425 -30.48 -3.43 7.20
N LEU A 426 -31.59 -4.16 7.16
CA LEU A 426 -31.86 -5.26 6.21
C LEU A 426 -31.95 -4.80 4.75
N SER A 427 -32.08 -3.51 4.49
CA SER A 427 -32.04 -2.95 3.12
C SER A 427 -30.63 -2.88 2.55
N ILE A 428 -29.59 -3.11 3.37
CA ILE A 428 -28.20 -3.14 2.94
C ILE A 428 -27.84 -4.56 2.51
N GLU A 429 -27.78 -4.79 1.22
CA GLU A 429 -27.38 -6.08 0.66
C GLU A 429 -25.89 -6.34 0.90
N VAL A 430 -25.61 -7.49 1.51
CA VAL A 430 -24.26 -8.03 1.65
C VAL A 430 -24.07 -9.14 0.63
N GLN A 431 -23.10 -9.00 -0.25
CA GLN A 431 -22.76 -10.05 -1.22
C GLN A 431 -22.16 -11.26 -0.52
N THR A 432 -22.87 -12.38 -0.53
CA THR A 432 -22.41 -13.69 -0.04
C THR A 432 -21.65 -14.47 -1.11
N THR A 433 -21.95 -14.24 -2.39
CA THR A 433 -21.24 -14.83 -3.55
C THR A 433 -20.68 -13.70 -4.39
N LEU A 434 -19.36 -13.72 -4.61
CA LEU A 434 -18.67 -12.69 -5.37
C LEU A 434 -18.51 -13.14 -6.82
N ASP A 435 -19.21 -12.48 -7.74
CA ASP A 435 -18.74 -12.33 -9.08
C ASP A 435 -17.67 -11.22 -9.06
N PRO A 436 -16.41 -11.50 -9.40
CA PRO A 436 -15.35 -10.47 -9.41
C PRO A 436 -15.66 -9.29 -10.33
N ASP A 437 -16.48 -9.52 -11.36
CA ASP A 437 -16.86 -8.50 -12.36
C ASP A 437 -18.16 -7.76 -11.99
N ASP A 438 -18.83 -8.16 -10.89
CA ASP A 438 -20.01 -7.49 -10.37
C ASP A 438 -19.63 -6.40 -9.37
N ASP A 439 -19.98 -5.15 -9.64
CA ASP A 439 -19.58 -3.97 -8.88
C ASP A 439 -20.48 -3.70 -7.67
N ILE A 440 -21.52 -4.51 -7.47
CA ILE A 440 -22.58 -4.27 -6.50
C ILE A 440 -22.42 -5.17 -5.26
N GLY A 441 -22.46 -4.56 -4.10
CA GLY A 441 -22.55 -5.26 -2.81
C GLY A 441 -21.37 -5.09 -1.86
N ILE A 442 -21.65 -5.24 -0.59
CA ILE A 442 -20.68 -5.14 0.51
C ILE A 442 -19.96 -6.47 0.65
N ILE A 443 -18.64 -6.43 0.55
CA ILE A 443 -17.79 -7.61 0.77
C ILE A 443 -17.68 -7.84 2.29
N PRO A 444 -18.03 -9.02 2.82
CA PRO A 444 -17.78 -9.36 4.22
C PRO A 444 -16.27 -9.30 4.52
N ALA A 445 -15.91 -8.57 5.57
CA ALA A 445 -14.53 -8.47 6.00
C ALA A 445 -14.13 -9.68 6.84
N GLU A 446 -13.02 -10.34 6.46
CA GLU A 446 -12.35 -11.30 7.31
C GLU A 446 -11.54 -10.51 8.35
N ALA A 447 -11.78 -10.74 9.64
CA ALA A 447 -11.07 -10.05 10.71
C ALA A 447 -9.58 -10.41 10.70
N SER A 448 -8.74 -9.41 10.89
CA SER A 448 -7.31 -9.63 11.14
C SER A 448 -7.09 -10.31 12.50
N ASN A 449 -5.85 -10.72 12.78
CA ASN A 449 -5.51 -11.28 14.09
C ASN A 449 -5.34 -10.21 15.20
N ARG A 450 -5.54 -8.93 14.87
CA ARG A 450 -5.41 -7.84 15.84
C ARG A 450 -6.61 -7.82 16.80
N SER A 451 -6.33 -7.82 18.10
CA SER A 451 -7.33 -7.66 19.16
C SER A 451 -7.07 -6.35 19.91
N GLY A 452 -8.12 -5.74 20.43
CA GLY A 452 -8.07 -4.51 21.19
C GLY A 452 -9.28 -4.41 22.12
N ASP A 453 -9.50 -3.24 22.69
CA ASP A 453 -10.63 -2.98 23.56
C ASP A 453 -11.96 -2.94 22.77
N GLU A 454 -13.04 -3.26 23.45
CA GLU A 454 -14.38 -3.11 22.89
C GLU A 454 -14.71 -1.64 22.66
N PRO A 455 -15.32 -1.28 21.51
CA PRO A 455 -15.78 0.08 21.26
C PRO A 455 -16.70 0.60 22.36
N ARG A 456 -16.48 1.83 22.79
CA ARG A 456 -17.32 2.47 23.80
C ARG A 456 -18.46 3.25 23.14
N VAL A 457 -19.69 3.07 23.62
CA VAL A 457 -20.83 3.89 23.22
C VAL A 457 -21.27 4.75 24.40
N VAL A 458 -21.32 6.07 24.17
CA VAL A 458 -21.69 7.06 25.20
C VAL A 458 -23.00 7.74 24.79
N SER A 459 -24.03 7.56 25.60
CA SER A 459 -25.34 8.16 25.37
C SER A 459 -25.34 9.63 25.81
N ALA A 460 -25.84 10.53 24.97
CA ALA A 460 -26.02 11.94 25.26
C ALA A 460 -27.51 12.33 25.29
N GLY A 461 -27.86 13.30 26.14
CA GLY A 461 -29.23 13.76 26.34
C GLY A 461 -29.68 14.83 25.31
N ASP A 462 -28.76 15.72 24.94
CA ASP A 462 -28.97 16.77 23.95
C ASP A 462 -27.65 17.09 23.24
N VAL A 463 -27.68 18.08 22.33
CA VAL A 463 -26.53 18.51 21.55
C VAL A 463 -25.39 19.06 22.42
N ALA A 464 -25.71 19.78 23.49
CA ALA A 464 -24.71 20.35 24.39
C ALA A 464 -24.04 19.23 25.20
N ASP A 465 -24.79 18.25 25.66
CA ASP A 465 -24.29 17.06 26.34
C ASP A 465 -23.45 16.19 25.39
N GLU A 466 -23.87 16.09 24.10
CA GLU A 466 -23.09 15.35 23.07
C GLU A 466 -21.72 16.02 22.87
N VAL A 467 -21.65 17.34 22.76
CA VAL A 467 -20.40 18.11 22.68
C VAL A 467 -19.55 17.87 23.96
N ALA A 468 -20.14 18.00 25.14
CA ALA A 468 -19.42 17.83 26.41
C ALA A 468 -18.85 16.42 26.56
N LYS A 469 -19.63 15.38 26.23
CA LYS A 469 -19.20 13.97 26.29
C LYS A 469 -18.15 13.62 25.23
N THR A 470 -18.25 14.25 24.04
CA THR A 470 -17.22 14.11 23.00
C THR A 470 -15.89 14.68 23.50
N VAL A 471 -15.89 15.89 24.09
CA VAL A 471 -14.67 16.50 24.66
C VAL A 471 -14.11 15.64 25.82
N ALA A 472 -14.97 15.13 26.70
CA ALA A 472 -14.56 14.25 27.80
C ALA A 472 -13.91 12.96 27.30
N ALA A 473 -14.43 12.33 26.22
CA ALA A 473 -13.82 11.17 25.60
C ALA A 473 -12.46 11.48 24.97
N VAL A 474 -12.30 12.67 24.38
CA VAL A 474 -11.00 13.14 23.85
C VAL A 474 -10.01 13.37 24.98
N GLN A 475 -10.44 13.99 26.10
CA GLN A 475 -9.59 14.20 27.28
C GLN A 475 -9.09 12.90 27.87
N ASP A 476 -9.95 11.87 27.96
CA ASP A 476 -9.60 10.54 28.44
C ASP A 476 -8.49 9.91 27.58
N TYR A 477 -8.62 9.96 26.25
CA TYR A 477 -7.56 9.48 25.36
C TYR A 477 -6.28 10.32 25.41
N TYR A 478 -6.42 11.64 25.48
CA TYR A 478 -5.29 12.56 25.52
C TYR A 478 -4.49 12.45 26.83
N GLY A 479 -5.18 12.23 27.96
CA GLY A 479 -4.56 12.10 29.28
C GLY A 479 -3.94 10.75 29.56
N THR A 480 -4.48 9.66 28.98
CA THR A 480 -4.03 8.29 29.27
C THR A 480 -2.97 7.78 28.32
N ARG A 481 -2.80 8.41 27.16
CA ARG A 481 -1.88 7.98 26.11
C ARG A 481 -0.90 9.09 25.78
N SER A 482 0.38 8.75 25.74
CA SER A 482 1.45 9.72 25.47
C SER A 482 1.13 10.61 24.27
N ALA A 483 1.48 11.89 24.35
CA ALA A 483 1.17 12.98 23.41
C ALA A 483 1.56 12.76 21.94
N SER A 484 2.11 11.60 21.60
CA SER A 484 2.54 11.23 20.23
C SER A 484 1.44 10.59 19.37
N ARG A 485 0.21 10.41 19.89
CA ARG A 485 -0.86 9.69 19.16
C ARG A 485 -1.97 10.63 18.73
N SER A 486 -2.25 10.67 17.43
CA SER A 486 -3.33 11.47 16.86
C SER A 486 -4.70 10.91 17.23
N ILE A 487 -5.57 11.75 17.76
CA ILE A 487 -6.98 11.47 18.05
C ILE A 487 -7.82 12.16 16.99
N ALA A 488 -8.76 11.46 16.35
CA ALA A 488 -9.72 12.10 15.46
C ALA A 488 -11.08 12.26 16.14
N VAL A 489 -11.63 13.45 16.06
CA VAL A 489 -13.05 13.72 16.32
C VAL A 489 -13.75 13.77 14.98
N LEU A 490 -14.51 12.71 14.67
CA LEU A 490 -15.20 12.58 13.38
C LEU A 490 -16.70 12.78 13.55
N TYR A 491 -17.22 13.81 12.87
CA TYR A 491 -18.63 14.12 12.92
C TYR A 491 -19.34 13.88 11.59
N GLY A 492 -20.61 13.47 11.69
CA GLY A 492 -21.51 13.33 10.56
C GLY A 492 -22.05 14.67 10.05
N GLU A 493 -22.96 14.63 9.08
CA GLU A 493 -23.75 15.78 8.65
C GLU A 493 -24.88 16.00 9.64
N GLN A 494 -25.05 17.24 10.11
CA GLN A 494 -25.99 17.55 11.19
C GLN A 494 -27.19 18.38 10.75
N PRO A 495 -28.40 18.14 11.32
CA PRO A 495 -29.59 18.94 11.06
C PRO A 495 -29.51 20.36 11.61
N TYR A 496 -28.63 20.64 12.58
CA TYR A 496 -28.48 21.96 13.23
C TYR A 496 -27.59 22.96 12.48
N GLY A 497 -27.23 22.62 11.21
CA GLY A 497 -26.19 23.33 10.48
C GLY A 497 -24.78 22.83 10.87
N ARG A 498 -24.08 22.28 9.89
CA ARG A 498 -22.73 21.67 10.08
C ARG A 498 -21.77 22.59 10.83
N GLU A 499 -21.81 23.89 10.52
CA GLU A 499 -20.91 24.89 11.09
C GLU A 499 -21.16 25.10 12.57
N SER A 500 -22.42 25.11 13.03
CA SER A 500 -22.71 25.37 14.45
C SER A 500 -22.25 24.26 15.38
N PHE A 501 -22.45 22.99 15.03
CA PHE A 501 -22.03 21.84 15.86
C PHE A 501 -20.50 21.70 15.87
N ALA A 502 -19.87 21.72 14.71
CA ALA A 502 -18.42 21.63 14.60
C ALA A 502 -17.72 22.81 15.26
N ARG A 503 -18.29 24.03 15.14
CA ARG A 503 -17.78 25.21 15.85
C ARG A 503 -17.94 25.08 17.37
N SER A 504 -19.06 24.52 17.85
CA SER A 504 -19.25 24.24 19.27
C SER A 504 -18.23 23.22 19.79
N LEU A 505 -17.92 22.18 19.00
CA LEU A 505 -16.86 21.22 19.32
C LEU A 505 -15.49 21.91 19.38
N SER A 506 -15.13 22.70 18.36
CA SER A 506 -13.85 23.42 18.33
C SER A 506 -13.70 24.35 19.55
N VAL A 507 -14.71 25.17 19.84
CA VAL A 507 -14.71 26.06 21.01
C VAL A 507 -14.64 25.27 22.32
N ALA A 508 -15.30 24.12 22.40
CA ALA A 508 -15.26 23.29 23.62
C ALA A 508 -13.89 22.62 23.80
N LEU A 509 -13.23 22.20 22.73
CA LEU A 509 -11.86 21.69 22.75
C LEU A 509 -10.86 22.79 23.16
N GLU A 510 -11.01 24.02 22.66
CA GLU A 510 -10.20 25.17 23.06
C GLU A 510 -10.35 25.48 24.55
N LYS A 511 -11.59 25.54 25.06
CA LYS A 511 -11.87 25.76 26.49
C LYS A 511 -11.29 24.66 27.38
N ALA A 512 -11.14 23.45 26.86
CA ALA A 512 -10.54 22.32 27.55
C ALA A 512 -9.01 22.29 27.39
N GLU A 513 -8.40 23.31 26.80
CA GLU A 513 -6.96 23.41 26.51
C GLU A 513 -6.42 22.23 25.66
N LEU A 514 -7.27 21.71 24.75
CA LEU A 514 -6.94 20.60 23.86
C LEU A 514 -6.53 21.14 22.48
N PRO A 515 -5.22 21.12 22.14
CA PRO A 515 -4.76 21.61 20.84
C PRO A 515 -5.29 20.73 19.72
N HIS A 516 -6.01 21.33 18.77
CA HIS A 516 -6.65 20.62 17.68
C HIS A 516 -6.51 21.36 16.36
N PHE A 517 -6.66 20.60 15.27
CA PHE A 517 -6.69 21.10 13.90
C PHE A 517 -8.05 20.78 13.26
N TRP A 518 -8.79 21.81 12.87
CA TRP A 518 -10.08 21.64 12.22
C TRP A 518 -9.93 21.62 10.70
N VAL A 519 -9.98 20.44 10.10
CA VAL A 519 -9.73 20.18 8.67
C VAL A 519 -10.71 20.94 7.76
N THR A 520 -11.97 21.08 8.21
CA THR A 520 -13.05 21.70 7.41
C THR A 520 -13.47 23.05 7.97
N ASP A 521 -12.55 23.74 8.63
CA ASP A 521 -12.79 25.09 9.13
C ASP A 521 -13.23 26.01 7.98
N PRO A 522 -14.40 26.65 8.08
CA PRO A 522 -14.90 27.54 7.04
C PRO A 522 -14.06 28.82 6.90
N ASP A 523 -13.38 29.23 7.97
CA ASP A 523 -12.58 30.45 8.01
C ASP A 523 -11.17 30.22 7.42
N GLU A 524 -10.72 28.93 7.32
CA GLU A 524 -9.38 28.52 6.88
C GLU A 524 -9.42 27.64 5.62
N LYS A 525 -9.50 28.26 4.45
CA LYS A 525 -9.74 27.59 3.16
C LYS A 525 -8.69 26.53 2.77
N ASN A 526 -7.47 26.62 3.29
CA ASN A 526 -6.35 25.75 2.94
C ASN A 526 -6.18 24.55 3.88
N ASN A 527 -6.95 24.45 4.97
CA ASN A 527 -6.77 23.40 5.98
C ASN A 527 -6.89 21.98 5.41
N ARG A 528 -7.70 21.77 4.37
CA ARG A 528 -7.81 20.45 3.71
C ARG A 528 -6.52 20.03 3.00
N ASP A 529 -5.79 20.96 2.44
CA ASP A 529 -4.50 20.70 1.79
C ASP A 529 -3.38 20.53 2.84
N LEU A 530 -3.52 21.15 4.01
CA LEU A 530 -2.58 21.08 5.14
C LEU A 530 -2.86 19.93 6.10
N ALA A 531 -3.99 19.25 5.96
CA ALA A 531 -4.41 18.16 6.86
C ALA A 531 -3.37 17.04 7.01
N GLY A 532 -2.53 16.79 6.01
CA GLY A 532 -1.42 15.83 6.05
C GLY A 532 -0.12 16.37 6.66
N GLU A 533 -0.06 17.65 6.98
CA GLU A 533 1.16 18.34 7.42
C GLU A 533 1.07 18.87 8.86
N THR A 534 -0.14 18.84 9.47
CA THR A 534 -0.35 19.36 10.82
C THR A 534 0.23 18.44 11.90
N ASP A 535 0.83 19.05 12.92
CA ASP A 535 1.36 18.36 14.11
C ASP A 535 0.36 18.34 15.29
N ALA A 536 -0.87 18.85 15.08
CA ALA A 536 -1.85 18.88 16.14
C ALA A 536 -2.23 17.47 16.60
N PRO A 537 -2.26 17.19 17.91
CA PRO A 537 -2.55 15.85 18.42
C PRO A 537 -4.01 15.44 18.24
N ILE A 538 -4.90 16.41 17.98
CA ILE A 538 -6.32 16.18 17.78
C ILE A 538 -6.74 16.76 16.43
N VAL A 539 -7.48 15.96 15.65
CA VAL A 539 -8.01 16.32 14.33
C VAL A 539 -9.53 16.35 14.41
N LEU A 540 -10.12 17.53 14.18
CA LEU A 540 -11.55 17.70 14.04
C LEU A 540 -11.91 17.69 12.55
N SER A 541 -12.74 16.75 12.11
CA SER A 541 -13.06 16.58 10.69
C SER A 541 -14.44 15.99 10.46
N THR A 542 -15.03 16.28 9.29
CA THR A 542 -16.15 15.47 8.81
C THR A 542 -15.67 14.07 8.42
N VAL A 543 -16.54 13.06 8.53
CA VAL A 543 -16.23 11.71 8.03
C VAL A 543 -15.85 11.74 6.55
N HIS A 544 -16.49 12.58 5.73
CA HIS A 544 -16.16 12.72 4.32
C HIS A 544 -14.72 13.19 4.07
N SER A 545 -14.26 14.19 4.82
CA SER A 545 -12.90 14.71 4.67
C SER A 545 -11.84 13.78 5.27
N ALA A 546 -12.22 12.94 6.23
CA ALA A 546 -11.37 11.91 6.84
C ALA A 546 -11.35 10.61 6.03
N LYS A 547 -12.10 10.51 4.93
CA LYS A 547 -12.10 9.31 4.09
C LYS A 547 -10.71 9.05 3.51
N GLY A 548 -10.26 7.81 3.56
CA GLY A 548 -8.90 7.40 3.18
C GLY A 548 -7.85 7.55 4.29
N LEU A 549 -8.14 8.35 5.34
CA LEU A 549 -7.24 8.54 6.48
C LEU A 549 -7.46 7.49 7.58
N GLU A 550 -6.48 7.37 8.49
CA GLU A 550 -6.50 6.42 9.60
C GLU A 550 -6.01 7.11 10.88
N PHE A 551 -6.62 6.76 12.02
CA PHE A 551 -6.28 7.36 13.30
C PHE A 551 -6.16 6.31 14.39
N PRO A 552 -5.18 6.40 15.30
CA PRO A 552 -5.06 5.50 16.45
C PRO A 552 -6.32 5.41 17.28
N ALA A 553 -6.93 6.57 17.58
CA ALA A 553 -8.16 6.67 18.33
C ALA A 553 -9.16 7.55 17.57
N VAL A 554 -10.42 7.15 17.55
CA VAL A 554 -11.53 7.92 16.96
C VAL A 554 -12.62 8.13 18.00
N VAL A 555 -13.06 9.38 18.10
CA VAL A 555 -14.31 9.76 18.78
C VAL A 555 -15.30 10.17 17.70
N GLY A 556 -16.29 9.30 17.43
CA GLY A 556 -17.36 9.56 16.47
C GLY A 556 -18.55 10.22 17.14
N CYS A 557 -19.13 11.26 16.52
CA CYS A 557 -20.30 11.95 17.04
C CYS A 557 -21.19 12.49 15.91
N GLY A 558 -22.41 12.89 16.22
CA GLY A 558 -23.34 13.48 15.25
C GLY A 558 -23.72 12.54 14.11
N PHE A 559 -23.79 11.25 14.32
CA PHE A 559 -24.20 10.27 13.31
C PHE A 559 -25.72 10.20 13.17
N GLY A 560 -26.23 10.10 11.94
CA GLY A 560 -27.64 9.85 11.67
C GLY A 560 -28.48 11.07 11.30
N ALA A 561 -27.86 12.23 11.11
CA ALA A 561 -28.56 13.49 10.84
C ALA A 561 -29.04 13.71 9.39
N ARG A 562 -28.91 12.73 8.51
CA ARG A 562 -29.35 12.81 7.11
C ARG A 562 -30.77 12.26 6.92
N ALA A 563 -31.49 12.84 5.94
CA ALA A 563 -32.78 12.31 5.53
C ALA A 563 -32.68 10.88 4.92
N ASP A 564 -31.58 10.56 4.26
CA ASP A 564 -31.27 9.21 3.75
C ASP A 564 -30.48 8.43 4.82
N LEU A 565 -31.18 7.62 5.59
CA LEU A 565 -30.62 6.83 6.69
C LEU A 565 -29.63 5.76 6.21
N VAL A 566 -29.81 5.19 5.03
CA VAL A 566 -28.87 4.20 4.46
C VAL A 566 -27.52 4.85 4.20
N THR A 567 -27.51 6.04 3.59
CA THR A 567 -26.29 6.80 3.38
C THR A 567 -25.65 7.26 4.69
N ALA A 568 -26.49 7.71 5.67
CA ALA A 568 -26.01 8.11 7.00
C ALA A 568 -25.36 6.92 7.73
N ARG A 569 -25.94 5.72 7.64
CA ARG A 569 -25.39 4.49 8.23
C ARG A 569 -24.06 4.10 7.60
N LYS A 570 -23.95 4.13 6.28
CA LYS A 570 -22.69 3.90 5.57
C LYS A 570 -21.61 4.91 5.97
N LEU A 571 -22.01 6.18 6.12
CA LEU A 571 -21.10 7.24 6.55
C LEU A 571 -20.58 6.98 7.98
N ALA A 572 -21.46 6.63 8.91
CA ALA A 572 -21.07 6.26 10.27
C ALA A 572 -20.12 5.06 10.30
N TYR A 573 -20.42 4.02 9.52
CA TYR A 573 -19.52 2.87 9.33
C TYR A 573 -18.12 3.30 8.84
N VAL A 574 -18.05 4.19 7.85
CA VAL A 574 -16.77 4.72 7.35
C VAL A 574 -16.03 5.44 8.47
N GLY A 575 -16.73 6.27 9.27
CA GLY A 575 -16.14 6.96 10.42
C GLY A 575 -15.58 6.01 11.47
N MET A 576 -16.35 4.97 11.85
CA MET A 576 -15.94 3.96 12.81
C MET A 576 -14.70 3.18 12.32
N THR A 577 -14.67 2.80 11.05
CA THR A 577 -13.54 2.06 10.45
C THR A 577 -12.29 2.90 10.20
N ARG A 578 -12.30 4.20 10.54
CA ARG A 578 -11.07 5.02 10.61
C ARG A 578 -10.24 4.75 11.86
N ALA A 579 -10.86 4.17 12.90
CA ALA A 579 -10.19 3.81 14.15
C ALA A 579 -9.28 2.59 13.97
N VAL A 580 -8.03 2.71 14.37
CA VAL A 580 -7.05 1.61 14.32
C VAL A 580 -7.10 0.78 15.59
N ASN A 581 -7.04 1.43 16.76
CA ASN A 581 -6.93 0.78 18.07
C ASN A 581 -8.15 1.03 18.96
N ASP A 582 -8.67 2.26 18.97
CA ASP A 582 -9.67 2.70 19.93
C ASP A 582 -10.81 3.44 19.25
N LEU A 583 -12.04 3.09 19.63
CA LEU A 583 -13.25 3.71 19.13
C LEU A 583 -14.18 4.09 20.27
N THR A 584 -14.58 5.36 20.32
CA THR A 584 -15.73 5.82 21.12
C THR A 584 -16.76 6.44 20.19
N VAL A 585 -18.03 6.08 20.35
CA VAL A 585 -19.14 6.70 19.63
C VAL A 585 -20.03 7.42 20.64
N VAL A 586 -20.16 8.74 20.51
CA VAL A 586 -21.11 9.54 21.29
C VAL A 586 -22.39 9.67 20.48
N VAL A 587 -23.51 9.25 21.06
CA VAL A 587 -24.82 9.23 20.37
C VAL A 587 -25.85 10.09 21.10
N GLY A 588 -26.36 11.10 20.40
CA GLY A 588 -27.39 11.99 20.91
C GLY A 588 -28.75 11.31 21.06
N SER A 589 -29.66 11.91 21.87
CA SER A 589 -31.03 11.40 22.07
C SER A 589 -31.82 11.31 20.77
N ASP A 590 -31.60 12.21 19.85
CA ASP A 590 -32.35 12.36 18.59
C ASP A 590 -31.74 11.53 17.44
N SER A 591 -30.65 10.81 17.68
CA SER A 591 -30.03 9.97 16.67
C SER A 591 -30.91 8.79 16.31
N PRO A 592 -31.27 8.57 15.04
CA PRO A 592 -32.03 7.41 14.60
C PRO A 592 -31.26 6.09 14.81
N PHE A 593 -29.96 6.14 15.09
CA PHE A 593 -29.09 4.99 15.32
C PHE A 593 -28.88 4.67 16.80
N ARG A 594 -29.55 5.42 17.69
CA ARG A 594 -29.35 5.27 19.13
C ARG A 594 -29.61 3.84 19.64
N ALA A 595 -30.73 3.24 19.23
CA ALA A 595 -31.08 1.89 19.65
C ALA A 595 -30.06 0.84 19.15
N ASP A 596 -29.66 0.95 17.89
CA ASP A 596 -28.68 0.04 17.29
C ASP A 596 -27.30 0.15 17.95
N LEU A 597 -26.88 1.36 18.31
CA LEU A 597 -25.57 1.60 18.91
C LEU A 597 -25.52 1.22 20.40
N LEU A 598 -26.62 1.40 21.14
CA LEU A 598 -26.70 1.04 22.56
C LEU A 598 -27.05 -0.44 22.79
N GLY A 599 -27.41 -1.18 21.74
CA GLY A 599 -27.84 -2.57 21.87
C GLY A 599 -29.24 -2.73 22.47
N ASP A 600 -30.04 -1.65 22.53
CA ASP A 600 -31.41 -1.61 23.06
C ASP A 600 -32.42 -2.21 22.06
N HIS A 601 -32.07 -3.29 21.38
CA HIS A 601 -33.05 -4.12 20.68
C HIS A 601 -33.85 -4.82 21.76
N ALA A 602 -34.99 -4.22 22.14
CA ALA A 602 -35.95 -4.83 23.01
C ALA A 602 -36.14 -6.30 22.60
N SER A 603 -36.00 -7.20 23.56
CA SER A 603 -36.49 -8.56 23.52
C SER A 603 -38.02 -8.54 23.26
N GLY A 604 -38.39 -8.19 22.03
CA GLY A 604 -39.74 -8.14 21.51
C GLY A 604 -40.14 -9.51 21.03
N GLY A 605 -40.90 -10.19 21.91
CA GLY A 605 -41.91 -11.18 21.68
C GLY A 605 -41.73 -12.11 20.49
N THR A 606 -41.40 -13.36 20.76
CA THR A 606 -41.75 -14.51 19.93
C THR A 606 -43.25 -14.43 19.61
N PRO A 607 -43.70 -14.36 18.35
CA PRO A 607 -45.09 -14.64 18.05
C PRO A 607 -45.34 -16.14 18.26
N ALA A 608 -46.38 -16.45 19.02
CA ALA A 608 -46.88 -17.77 19.30
C ALA A 608 -47.38 -18.50 18.03
#